data_bfbedede180cc646f9de2f3c472d63ab
#
_entry.id   bfbedede180cc646f9de2f3c472d63ab
#
_cell.length_a   1.000
_cell.length_b   1.000
_cell.length_c   1.000
_cell.angle_alpha   90.00
_cell.angle_beta   90.00
_cell.angle_gamma   90.00
#
_symmetry.space_group_name_H-M   'P 1'
#
loop_
_entity.id
_entity.type
_entity.pdbx_description
1 polymer ?
#
loop_
_entity_poly.entity_id
_entity_poly.type
_entity_poly.pdbx_seq_one_letter_code
_entity_poly.pdbx_strand_id
1 'polypeptide(L)'
;RVGEDGEQYNILGQSLQKGRLWQVGAFVQDSWRWKPNFTINAGLRYEVQLPFRALNNSYSFADMDDVFGVTGPGDLTVGSVVSGLGNLYKPGTFQGSPTQYTMLESGTETFATDWNNVAPSIGAAWTTGAESGFMRTLLGAPGDSVIRGGYNISYQRGGMSDMTEVFGDNPGILIDATRNTTNGNLGTLPVLFAGGGGNLGAPSVPLTRVYPMAVPSASSNVRAFDPNITLPYAGTGTIGIQRKLSQNISVEARYIRTDSFGSWTLRNLSGALNYNEINIVENKFIDEFKVAQANLVANIAAGKGSTFAYTGVAGTSPLPIFLANLNASSAATDTSKYTGSGWTNTTLVQSMYALNPNPQTAASTLRTNAT
;
A
#
# COMPACT_ATOMS: atom_id res chain seq x y z
N ARG A 1 -8.81 12.86 22.04
CA ARG A 1 -7.72 11.86 22.02
C ARG A 1 -8.17 10.58 22.70
N VAL A 2 -7.58 9.49 22.34
CA VAL A 2 -7.91 8.17 22.88
C VAL A 2 -7.35 8.03 24.29
N GLY A 3 -8.12 7.45 25.22
CA GLY A 3 -7.65 7.14 26.55
C GLY A 3 -6.58 6.04 26.54
N GLU A 4 -5.99 5.78 27.70
CA GLU A 4 -4.97 4.74 27.85
C GLU A 4 -5.53 3.31 27.62
N ASP A 5 -6.83 3.15 27.91
CA ASP A 5 -7.60 1.94 27.63
C ASP A 5 -7.89 1.74 26.13
N GLY A 6 -7.63 2.78 25.32
CA GLY A 6 -7.87 2.75 23.88
C GLY A 6 -9.34 2.87 23.45
N GLU A 7 -10.28 2.98 24.37
CA GLU A 7 -11.72 2.98 24.08
C GLU A 7 -12.39 4.34 24.20
N GLN A 8 -11.88 5.21 25.04
CA GLN A 8 -12.47 6.52 25.26
C GLN A 8 -11.65 7.66 24.68
N TYR A 9 -12.33 8.65 24.11
CA TYR A 9 -11.69 9.88 23.71
C TYR A 9 -11.50 10.81 24.92
N ASN A 10 -10.25 11.16 25.16
CA ASN A 10 -9.90 12.16 26.17
C ASN A 10 -9.57 13.48 25.48
N ILE A 11 -10.32 14.54 25.78
CA ILE A 11 -10.20 15.85 25.14
C ILE A 11 -8.81 16.47 25.35
N LEU A 12 -8.17 16.21 26.47
CA LEU A 12 -6.83 16.70 26.81
C LEU A 12 -5.79 15.57 26.95
N GLY A 13 -6.20 14.33 26.74
CA GLY A 13 -5.35 13.16 26.89
C GLY A 13 -4.29 13.03 25.82
N GLN A 14 -3.29 12.21 26.08
CA GLN A 14 -2.34 11.74 25.08
C GLN A 14 -2.87 10.46 24.44
N SER A 15 -2.70 10.36 23.13
CA SER A 15 -2.89 9.08 22.45
C SER A 15 -1.71 8.19 22.79
N LEU A 16 -1.95 7.13 23.53
CA LEU A 16 -0.95 6.12 23.87
C LEU A 16 -1.22 4.87 23.04
N GLN A 17 -0.33 4.58 22.12
CA GLN A 17 -0.37 3.39 21.29
C GLN A 17 0.65 2.37 21.81
N LYS A 18 0.17 1.20 22.21
CA LYS A 18 1.01 0.10 22.70
C LYS A 18 0.98 -1.04 21.69
N GLY A 19 2.13 -1.44 21.19
CA GLY A 19 2.26 -2.54 20.25
C GLY A 19 3.45 -3.43 20.57
N ARG A 20 3.43 -4.64 20.02
CA ARG A 20 4.51 -5.61 20.15
C ARG A 20 4.83 -6.22 18.79
N LEU A 21 6.10 -6.29 18.51
CA LEU A 21 6.66 -6.98 17.37
C LEU A 21 7.79 -7.88 17.84
N TRP A 22 7.67 -9.18 17.60
CA TRP A 22 8.68 -10.16 17.98
C TRP A 22 9.45 -10.61 16.76
N GLN A 23 10.75 -10.77 16.94
CA GLN A 23 11.62 -11.42 15.98
C GLN A 23 12.44 -12.48 16.70
N VAL A 24 12.48 -13.68 16.14
CA VAL A 24 13.25 -14.80 16.65
C VAL A 24 14.17 -15.28 15.55
N GLY A 25 15.43 -15.53 15.89
CA GLY A 25 16.41 -16.06 14.95
C GLY A 25 17.32 -17.08 15.61
N ALA A 26 17.65 -18.10 14.88
CA ALA A 26 18.65 -19.09 15.25
C ALA A 26 19.66 -19.23 14.11
N PHE A 27 20.90 -19.54 14.43
CA PHE A 27 21.91 -19.76 13.41
C PHE A 27 22.89 -20.85 13.83
N VAL A 28 23.48 -21.50 12.83
CA VAL A 28 24.61 -22.39 12.94
C VAL A 28 25.66 -21.98 11.90
N GLN A 29 26.90 -21.99 12.30
CA GLN A 29 28.01 -21.65 11.40
C GLN A 29 29.19 -22.54 11.70
N ASP A 30 29.90 -22.94 10.64
CA ASP A 30 31.15 -23.68 10.73
C ASP A 30 32.21 -23.08 9.83
N SER A 31 33.47 -23.24 10.20
CA SER A 31 34.64 -22.79 9.47
C SER A 31 35.60 -23.95 9.31
N TRP A 32 35.66 -24.46 8.09
CA TRP A 32 36.44 -25.64 7.78
C TRP A 32 37.67 -25.31 6.98
N ARG A 33 38.85 -25.64 7.53
CA ARG A 33 40.13 -25.51 6.85
C ARG A 33 40.42 -26.79 6.07
N TRP A 34 39.94 -26.84 4.81
CA TRP A 34 40.09 -28.03 3.97
C TRP A 34 41.56 -28.30 3.57
N LYS A 35 42.33 -27.22 3.32
CA LYS A 35 43.77 -27.27 3.06
C LYS A 35 44.47 -26.16 3.85
N PRO A 36 45.81 -26.23 4.06
CA PRO A 36 46.53 -25.16 4.74
C PRO A 36 46.31 -23.77 4.17
N ASN A 37 46.03 -23.71 2.86
CA ASN A 37 45.84 -22.46 2.12
C ASN A 37 44.37 -22.26 1.65
N PHE A 38 43.43 -23.10 2.08
CA PHE A 38 42.03 -22.98 1.65
C PHE A 38 41.04 -23.22 2.80
N THR A 39 40.25 -22.19 3.09
CA THR A 39 39.24 -22.21 4.13
C THR A 39 37.86 -21.98 3.54
N ILE A 40 36.88 -22.75 3.99
CA ILE A 40 35.47 -22.60 3.67
C ILE A 40 34.73 -22.22 4.94
N ASN A 41 33.87 -21.23 4.85
CA ASN A 41 32.92 -20.87 5.89
C ASN A 41 31.51 -21.16 5.36
N ALA A 42 30.70 -21.85 6.13
CA ALA A 42 29.30 -22.11 5.81
C ALA A 42 28.45 -21.83 7.02
N GLY A 43 27.31 -21.22 6.80
CA GLY A 43 26.37 -20.90 7.85
C GLY A 43 24.94 -21.01 7.34
N LEU A 44 24.05 -21.28 8.24
CA LEU A 44 22.62 -21.27 8.02
C LEU A 44 21.97 -20.48 9.15
N ARG A 45 21.19 -19.48 8.79
CA ARG A 45 20.39 -18.69 9.72
C ARG A 45 18.92 -18.88 9.38
N TYR A 46 18.09 -19.01 10.38
CA TYR A 46 16.65 -19.04 10.28
C TYR A 46 16.09 -17.87 11.09
N GLU A 47 15.22 -17.08 10.47
CA GLU A 47 14.61 -15.90 11.10
C GLU A 47 13.12 -15.91 10.92
N VAL A 48 12.38 -15.54 11.97
CA VAL A 48 10.93 -15.36 11.91
C VAL A 48 10.59 -14.04 12.58
N GLN A 49 9.83 -13.21 11.85
CA GLN A 49 9.18 -12.05 12.41
C GLN A 49 7.71 -12.39 12.63
N LEU A 50 7.27 -12.38 13.88
CA LEU A 50 5.87 -12.59 14.19
C LEU A 50 5.05 -11.34 13.84
N PRO A 51 3.75 -11.49 13.58
CA PRO A 51 2.88 -10.37 13.27
C PRO A 51 2.88 -9.29 14.35
N PHE A 52 2.64 -8.07 13.94
CA PHE A 52 2.37 -6.99 14.89
C PHE A 52 1.13 -7.34 15.72
N ARG A 53 1.23 -7.12 17.02
CA ARG A 53 0.11 -7.24 17.96
C ARG A 53 -0.13 -5.92 18.66
N ALA A 54 -1.33 -5.41 18.55
CA ALA A 54 -1.80 -4.32 19.39
C ALA A 54 -1.86 -4.80 20.86
N LEU A 55 -1.38 -3.99 21.78
CA LEU A 55 -1.47 -4.26 23.23
C LEU A 55 -2.57 -3.45 23.91
N ASN A 56 -3.17 -2.53 23.18
CA ASN A 56 -4.35 -1.79 23.59
C ASN A 56 -5.20 -1.49 22.36
N ASN A 57 -6.46 -1.07 22.58
CA ASN A 57 -7.43 -0.78 21.54
C ASN A 57 -7.21 0.60 20.87
N SER A 58 -5.95 0.97 20.61
CA SER A 58 -5.57 2.26 20.01
C SER A 58 -5.16 2.17 18.56
N TYR A 59 -5.65 1.16 17.86
CA TYR A 59 -5.37 0.91 16.44
C TYR A 59 -6.66 0.56 15.72
N SER A 60 -6.72 0.87 14.44
CA SER A 60 -7.78 0.42 13.56
C SER A 60 -7.22 -0.09 12.24
N PHE A 61 -7.97 -0.93 11.57
CA PHE A 61 -7.58 -1.50 10.28
C PHE A 61 -8.81 -1.72 9.39
N ALA A 62 -8.55 -1.76 8.09
CA ALA A 62 -9.44 -2.34 7.11
C ALA A 62 -8.73 -3.56 6.53
N ASP A 63 -9.39 -4.69 6.48
CA ASP A 63 -8.84 -5.87 5.82
C ASP A 63 -8.95 -5.75 4.29
N MET A 64 -8.41 -6.72 3.56
CA MET A 64 -8.43 -6.64 2.09
C MET A 64 -9.84 -6.82 1.54
N ASP A 65 -10.70 -7.58 2.20
CA ASP A 65 -12.10 -7.73 1.82
C ASP A 65 -12.85 -6.40 2.03
N ASP A 66 -12.56 -5.69 3.11
CA ASP A 66 -13.09 -4.35 3.35
C ASP A 66 -12.59 -3.35 2.30
N VAL A 67 -11.33 -3.42 1.90
CA VAL A 67 -10.74 -2.51 0.91
C VAL A 67 -11.35 -2.72 -0.48
N PHE A 68 -11.51 -3.97 -0.91
CA PHE A 68 -12.07 -4.31 -2.21
C PHE A 68 -13.59 -4.57 -2.17
N GLY A 69 -14.19 -4.59 -1.00
CA GLY A 69 -15.57 -4.97 -0.74
C GLY A 69 -15.75 -6.46 -0.58
N VAL A 70 -16.98 -6.88 -0.27
CA VAL A 70 -17.34 -8.28 0.07
C VAL A 70 -16.89 -9.34 -0.92
N THR A 71 -16.48 -8.96 -2.12
CA THR A 71 -16.09 -9.89 -3.18
C THR A 71 -14.60 -9.81 -3.55
N GLY A 72 -13.85 -8.90 -2.91
CA GLY A 72 -12.43 -8.70 -3.18
C GLY A 72 -12.10 -8.30 -4.61
N PRO A 73 -10.81 -8.32 -4.99
CA PRO A 73 -10.37 -7.97 -6.34
C PRO A 73 -10.80 -9.02 -7.37
N GLY A 74 -11.14 -8.58 -8.58
CA GLY A 74 -11.52 -9.46 -9.68
C GLY A 74 -11.82 -8.71 -10.97
N ASP A 75 -12.35 -9.40 -11.95
CA ASP A 75 -12.68 -8.85 -13.24
C ASP A 75 -14.15 -8.48 -13.39
N LEU A 76 -14.41 -7.29 -13.92
CA LEU A 76 -15.74 -6.84 -14.28
C LEU A 76 -16.11 -7.40 -15.65
N THR A 77 -17.14 -8.23 -15.72
CA THR A 77 -17.72 -8.68 -16.99
C THR A 77 -18.97 -7.87 -17.29
N VAL A 78 -19.08 -7.38 -18.51
CA VAL A 78 -20.25 -6.57 -18.94
C VAL A 78 -21.55 -7.34 -18.71
N GLY A 79 -22.48 -6.71 -18.00
CA GLY A 79 -23.81 -7.30 -17.73
C GLY A 79 -23.84 -8.38 -16.65
N SER A 80 -22.72 -8.69 -16.01
CA SER A 80 -22.68 -9.64 -14.90
C SER A 80 -21.85 -9.12 -13.74
N VAL A 81 -22.19 -9.56 -12.55
CA VAL A 81 -21.43 -9.31 -11.33
C VAL A 81 -20.54 -10.51 -11.10
N VAL A 82 -19.23 -10.32 -11.20
CA VAL A 82 -18.24 -11.37 -10.98
C VAL A 82 -17.73 -11.28 -9.54
N SER A 83 -17.66 -12.41 -8.87
CA SER A 83 -17.06 -12.54 -7.55
C SER A 83 -15.62 -12.02 -7.58
N GLY A 84 -15.19 -11.33 -6.54
CA GLY A 84 -13.85 -10.79 -6.43
C GLY A 84 -13.68 -9.33 -6.85
N LEU A 85 -14.75 -8.65 -7.27
CA LEU A 85 -14.70 -7.20 -7.53
C LEU A 85 -14.95 -6.40 -6.27
N GLY A 86 -14.24 -5.29 -6.12
CA GLY A 86 -14.53 -4.29 -5.12
C GLY A 86 -15.92 -3.68 -5.31
N ASN A 87 -16.59 -3.37 -4.21
CA ASN A 87 -17.98 -2.92 -4.22
C ASN A 87 -18.20 -1.49 -4.74
N LEU A 88 -17.14 -0.67 -4.86
CA LEU A 88 -17.27 0.75 -5.20
C LEU A 88 -17.86 1.00 -6.58
N TYR A 89 -17.51 0.16 -7.56
CA TYR A 89 -17.98 0.28 -8.94
C TYR A 89 -18.60 -1.01 -9.48
N LYS A 90 -18.92 -1.93 -8.61
CA LYS A 90 -19.50 -3.21 -9.02
C LYS A 90 -20.97 -3.02 -9.40
N PRO A 91 -21.40 -3.37 -10.61
CA PRO A 91 -22.78 -3.29 -11.03
C PRO A 91 -23.71 -4.05 -10.09
N GLY A 92 -24.80 -3.41 -9.65
CA GLY A 92 -25.81 -4.02 -8.78
C GLY A 92 -25.42 -4.14 -7.30
N THR A 93 -24.27 -3.61 -6.88
CA THR A 93 -23.79 -3.72 -5.49
C THR A 93 -23.68 -2.38 -4.76
N PHE A 94 -24.38 -1.35 -5.21
CA PHE A 94 -24.45 -0.07 -4.49
C PHE A 94 -25.00 -0.18 -3.09
N GLN A 95 -25.72 -1.24 -2.80
CA GLN A 95 -26.24 -1.56 -1.48
C GLN A 95 -25.28 -2.43 -0.67
N GLY A 96 -24.12 -2.79 -1.21
CA GLY A 96 -23.06 -3.47 -0.49
C GLY A 96 -22.52 -2.58 0.62
N SER A 97 -22.03 -3.18 1.69
CA SER A 97 -21.38 -2.44 2.75
C SER A 97 -20.17 -1.69 2.19
N PRO A 98 -20.10 -0.37 2.39
CA PRO A 98 -18.90 0.37 2.05
C PRO A 98 -17.75 -0.18 2.87
N THR A 99 -16.52 0.00 2.39
CA THR A 99 -15.34 -0.34 3.17
C THR A 99 -15.40 0.31 4.54
N GLN A 100 -15.10 -0.46 5.54
CA GLN A 100 -15.20 -0.06 6.92
C GLN A 100 -13.86 -0.26 7.62
N TYR A 101 -13.55 0.65 8.54
CA TYR A 101 -12.50 0.43 9.50
C TYR A 101 -13.08 -0.23 10.73
N THR A 102 -12.39 -1.25 11.20
CA THR A 102 -12.68 -1.90 12.46
C THR A 102 -11.59 -1.63 13.48
N MET A 103 -11.89 -1.74 14.76
CA MET A 103 -10.89 -1.62 15.80
C MET A 103 -10.02 -2.88 15.79
N LEU A 104 -8.71 -2.68 15.81
CA LEU A 104 -7.76 -3.78 16.03
C LEU A 104 -7.72 -4.10 17.52
N GLU A 105 -8.42 -5.14 17.91
CA GLU A 105 -8.50 -5.58 19.30
C GLU A 105 -7.14 -6.02 19.83
N SER A 106 -6.93 -5.78 21.12
CA SER A 106 -5.69 -6.18 21.78
C SER A 106 -5.45 -7.69 21.65
N GLY A 107 -4.26 -8.07 21.18
CA GLY A 107 -3.86 -9.46 21.00
C GLY A 107 -4.15 -10.04 19.61
N THR A 108 -4.88 -9.36 18.74
CA THR A 108 -5.15 -9.81 17.36
C THR A 108 -3.88 -9.75 16.51
N GLU A 109 -3.67 -10.77 15.69
CA GLU A 109 -2.61 -10.82 14.68
C GLU A 109 -3.05 -10.10 13.42
N THR A 110 -2.15 -9.32 12.83
CA THR A 110 -2.48 -8.43 11.71
C THR A 110 -2.20 -9.04 10.34
N PHE A 111 -1.36 -10.08 10.28
CA PHE A 111 -1.03 -10.82 9.05
C PHE A 111 -0.52 -12.22 9.41
N ALA A 112 -0.44 -13.11 8.43
CA ALA A 112 0.08 -14.45 8.63
C ALA A 112 1.59 -14.44 8.87
N THR A 113 2.08 -15.33 9.75
CA THR A 113 3.51 -15.47 9.97
C THR A 113 4.18 -16.15 8.78
N ASP A 114 5.24 -15.53 8.29
CA ASP A 114 6.11 -16.11 7.26
C ASP A 114 7.14 -17.02 7.93
N TRP A 115 7.03 -18.33 7.66
CA TRP A 115 7.86 -19.37 8.31
C TRP A 115 9.01 -19.85 7.44
N ASN A 116 9.19 -19.38 6.21
CA ASN A 116 10.14 -19.97 5.27
C ASN A 116 11.48 -19.21 5.17
N ASN A 117 11.79 -18.36 6.13
CA ASN A 117 12.92 -17.44 6.06
C ASN A 117 14.25 -18.09 6.44
N VAL A 118 14.80 -18.83 5.51
CA VAL A 118 16.10 -19.51 5.64
C VAL A 118 17.17 -18.68 4.90
N ALA A 119 18.22 -18.30 5.61
CA ALA A 119 19.30 -17.44 5.16
C ALA A 119 20.64 -18.20 5.14
N PRO A 120 20.98 -18.89 4.06
CA PRO A 120 22.28 -19.51 3.91
C PRO A 120 23.38 -18.49 3.71
N SER A 121 24.57 -18.80 4.20
CA SER A 121 25.80 -18.09 3.93
C SER A 121 26.92 -19.07 3.59
N ILE A 122 27.68 -18.76 2.55
CA ILE A 122 28.84 -19.52 2.15
C ILE A 122 29.97 -18.58 1.77
N GLY A 123 31.16 -18.88 2.19
CA GLY A 123 32.35 -18.11 1.83
C GLY A 123 33.56 -19.00 1.71
N ALA A 124 34.50 -18.59 0.89
CA ALA A 124 35.80 -19.25 0.76
C ALA A 124 36.93 -18.23 0.74
N ALA A 125 38.04 -18.60 1.30
CA ALA A 125 39.29 -17.87 1.24
C ALA A 125 40.41 -18.80 0.77
N TRP A 126 41.09 -18.38 -0.29
CA TRP A 126 42.18 -19.12 -0.86
C TRP A 126 43.44 -18.25 -0.88
N THR A 127 44.43 -18.66 -0.09
CA THR A 127 45.76 -18.08 -0.12
C THR A 127 46.53 -18.71 -1.27
N THR A 128 46.94 -17.91 -2.21
CA THR A 128 47.54 -18.36 -3.47
C THR A 128 48.80 -17.56 -3.82
N GLY A 129 49.50 -17.99 -4.85
CA GLY A 129 50.67 -17.40 -5.43
C GLY A 129 51.28 -18.38 -6.42
N ALA A 130 52.32 -17.99 -7.12
CA ALA A 130 52.99 -18.84 -8.10
C ALA A 130 54.52 -18.68 -7.96
N GLU A 131 55.21 -19.78 -8.25
CA GLU A 131 56.68 -19.79 -8.17
C GLU A 131 57.31 -19.14 -9.42
N SER A 132 56.63 -19.23 -10.58
CA SER A 132 57.18 -18.69 -11.86
C SER A 132 56.09 -18.34 -12.85
N GLY A 133 56.48 -17.72 -13.97
CA GLY A 133 55.59 -17.40 -15.08
C GLY A 133 54.66 -16.21 -14.88
N PHE A 134 53.69 -16.02 -15.76
CA PHE A 134 52.74 -14.91 -15.75
C PHE A 134 51.94 -14.84 -14.45
N MET A 135 51.59 -15.99 -13.87
CA MET A 135 50.84 -16.05 -12.61
C MET A 135 51.62 -15.48 -11.43
N ARG A 136 52.95 -15.60 -11.44
CA ARG A 136 53.79 -14.93 -10.42
C ARG A 136 53.71 -13.42 -10.54
N THR A 137 53.69 -12.91 -11.76
CA THR A 137 53.56 -11.45 -12.00
C THR A 137 52.16 -10.98 -11.52
N LEU A 138 51.12 -11.80 -11.72
CA LEU A 138 49.76 -11.42 -11.35
C LEU A 138 49.45 -11.64 -9.85
N LEU A 139 49.87 -12.77 -9.25
CA LEU A 139 49.49 -13.18 -7.90
C LEU A 139 50.63 -13.07 -6.87
N GLY A 140 51.86 -12.80 -7.29
CA GLY A 140 53.04 -12.76 -6.42
C GLY A 140 53.58 -14.16 -6.08
N ALA A 141 54.47 -14.20 -5.06
CA ALA A 141 55.01 -15.45 -4.54
C ALA A 141 53.91 -16.25 -3.78
N PRO A 142 54.12 -17.55 -3.53
CA PRO A 142 53.22 -18.32 -2.69
C PRO A 142 52.96 -17.64 -1.34
N GLY A 143 51.72 -17.33 -1.06
CA GLY A 143 51.29 -16.62 0.13
C GLY A 143 51.11 -15.11 -0.01
N ASP A 144 51.53 -14.49 -1.13
CA ASP A 144 51.40 -13.04 -1.33
C ASP A 144 49.98 -12.59 -1.69
N SER A 145 49.13 -13.50 -2.19
CA SER A 145 47.79 -13.17 -2.59
C SER A 145 46.76 -14.01 -1.84
N VAL A 146 45.62 -13.38 -1.54
CA VAL A 146 44.43 -14.03 -0.99
C VAL A 146 43.25 -13.67 -1.86
N ILE A 147 42.59 -14.68 -2.40
CA ILE A 147 41.32 -14.55 -3.11
C ILE A 147 40.23 -14.95 -2.11
N ARG A 148 39.20 -14.10 -2.01
CA ARG A 148 38.03 -14.33 -1.14
C ARG A 148 36.77 -14.17 -1.94
N GLY A 149 35.81 -15.03 -1.68
CA GLY A 149 34.50 -14.91 -2.28
C GLY A 149 33.45 -15.48 -1.35
N GLY A 150 32.23 -15.00 -1.47
CA GLY A 150 31.14 -15.51 -0.69
C GLY A 150 29.80 -15.02 -1.19
N TYR A 151 28.78 -15.68 -0.71
CA TYR A 151 27.38 -15.34 -0.94
C TYR A 151 26.61 -15.51 0.35
N ASN A 152 25.74 -14.58 0.66
CA ASN A 152 24.83 -14.69 1.79
C ASN A 152 23.46 -14.13 1.46
N ILE A 153 22.45 -14.68 2.09
CA ILE A 153 21.09 -14.14 2.14
C ILE A 153 20.87 -13.52 3.52
N SER A 154 20.20 -12.37 3.54
CA SER A 154 19.78 -11.70 4.77
C SER A 154 18.37 -11.19 4.62
N TYR A 155 17.51 -11.44 5.62
CA TYR A 155 16.14 -10.94 5.66
C TYR A 155 16.12 -9.55 6.29
N GLN A 156 15.26 -8.69 5.73
CA GLN A 156 15.04 -7.35 6.25
C GLN A 156 13.92 -7.40 7.28
N ARG A 157 14.15 -6.83 8.44
CA ARG A 157 13.12 -6.66 9.45
C ARG A 157 12.26 -5.44 9.12
N GLY A 158 10.93 -5.63 9.06
CA GLY A 158 9.99 -4.51 9.11
C GLY A 158 10.05 -3.82 10.48
N GLY A 159 10.08 -2.48 10.48
CA GLY A 159 10.16 -1.70 11.71
C GLY A 159 8.84 -1.61 12.47
N MET A 160 8.91 -1.35 13.77
CA MET A 160 7.71 -1.04 14.56
C MET A 160 7.02 0.23 14.04
N SER A 161 7.79 1.21 13.54
CA SER A 161 7.26 2.46 12.96
C SER A 161 6.32 2.20 11.79
N ASP A 162 6.70 1.29 10.88
CA ASP A 162 5.90 0.97 9.70
C ASP A 162 4.54 0.38 10.10
N MET A 163 4.55 -0.49 11.11
CA MET A 163 3.33 -1.11 11.64
C MET A 163 2.44 -0.10 12.37
N THR A 164 3.03 0.76 13.20
CA THR A 164 2.27 1.79 13.92
C THR A 164 1.74 2.86 12.98
N GLU A 165 2.45 3.19 11.90
CA GLU A 165 1.96 4.11 10.87
C GLU A 165 0.75 3.55 10.13
N VAL A 166 0.78 2.26 9.75
CA VAL A 166 -0.33 1.63 9.05
C VAL A 166 -1.58 1.55 9.93
N PHE A 167 -1.46 1.12 11.18
CA PHE A 167 -2.62 0.86 12.04
C PHE A 167 -2.97 2.02 12.96
N GLY A 168 -2.04 2.93 13.20
CA GLY A 168 -2.19 4.03 14.17
C GLY A 168 -2.76 5.32 13.60
N ASP A 169 -2.70 5.51 12.28
CA ASP A 169 -3.18 6.72 11.59
C ASP A 169 -4.55 6.53 10.91
N ASN A 170 -5.12 5.33 11.01
CA ASN A 170 -6.41 5.04 10.42
C ASN A 170 -7.55 5.79 11.15
N PRO A 171 -8.69 6.03 10.46
CA PRO A 171 -9.83 6.72 11.04
C PRO A 171 -10.34 6.12 12.35
N GLY A 172 -10.85 6.98 13.23
CA GLY A 172 -11.47 6.58 14.49
C GLY A 172 -10.55 6.56 15.70
N ILE A 173 -9.22 6.62 15.51
CA ILE A 173 -8.24 6.63 16.60
C ILE A 173 -8.09 8.03 17.19
N LEU A 174 -8.05 9.03 16.31
CA LEU A 174 -7.98 10.43 16.67
C LEU A 174 -9.16 11.16 16.02
N ILE A 175 -9.88 11.94 16.80
CA ILE A 175 -10.92 12.84 16.28
C ILE A 175 -10.45 14.29 16.50
N ASP A 176 -10.23 14.98 15.40
CA ASP A 176 -9.96 16.41 15.39
C ASP A 176 -11.28 17.18 15.24
N ALA A 177 -11.64 17.94 16.26
CA ALA A 177 -12.81 18.80 16.22
C ALA A 177 -12.37 20.23 15.90
N THR A 178 -12.72 20.68 14.72
CA THR A 178 -12.41 22.04 14.25
C THR A 178 -13.66 22.91 14.29
N ARG A 179 -13.52 24.14 14.74
CA ARG A 179 -14.57 25.16 14.65
C ARG A 179 -14.29 26.10 13.50
N ASN A 180 -15.25 26.27 12.63
CA ASN A 180 -15.20 27.23 11.54
C ASN A 180 -16.61 27.65 11.12
N THR A 181 -16.72 28.65 10.25
CA THR A 181 -18.00 29.14 9.73
C THR A 181 -18.71 28.12 8.84
N THR A 182 -17.96 27.21 8.22
CA THR A 182 -18.50 26.24 7.26
C THR A 182 -19.24 25.10 7.96
N ASN A 183 -18.73 24.63 9.10
CA ASN A 183 -19.34 23.51 9.84
C ASN A 183 -20.38 23.94 10.88
N GLY A 184 -20.69 25.23 10.97
CA GLY A 184 -21.71 25.74 11.89
C GLY A 184 -21.35 25.64 13.38
N ASN A 185 -20.12 25.26 13.72
CA ASN A 185 -19.70 25.04 15.12
C ASN A 185 -19.31 26.29 15.88
N LEU A 186 -19.44 27.48 15.31
CA LEU A 186 -19.10 28.73 15.97
C LEU A 186 -20.19 29.22 16.90
N GLY A 187 -21.35 28.58 16.97
CA GLY A 187 -22.48 29.03 17.73
C GLY A 187 -23.14 30.26 17.09
N THR A 188 -23.78 31.09 17.90
CA THR A 188 -24.43 32.30 17.40
C THR A 188 -23.39 33.39 17.10
N LEU A 189 -23.39 33.86 15.87
CA LEU A 189 -22.53 34.98 15.44
C LEU A 189 -23.17 36.32 15.81
N PRO A 190 -22.38 37.38 16.13
CA PRO A 190 -20.92 37.42 16.12
C PRO A 190 -20.27 36.82 17.37
N VAL A 191 -19.17 36.10 17.19
CA VAL A 191 -18.35 35.65 18.31
C VAL A 191 -17.39 36.76 18.68
N LEU A 192 -17.65 37.43 19.81
CA LEU A 192 -16.83 38.53 20.28
C LEU A 192 -15.73 38.04 21.21
N PHE A 193 -14.48 38.35 20.89
CA PHE A 193 -13.34 38.09 21.75
C PHE A 193 -13.29 39.00 22.99
N ALA A 194 -13.98 40.14 22.96
CA ALA A 194 -14.04 41.07 24.05
C ALA A 194 -14.96 40.54 25.16
N GLY A 195 -14.36 40.00 26.20
CA GLY A 195 -15.09 39.46 27.35
C GLY A 195 -14.62 38.07 27.77
N GLY A 196 -13.44 37.65 27.33
CA GLY A 196 -12.79 36.44 27.84
C GLY A 196 -13.10 35.16 27.09
N GLY A 197 -13.58 35.22 25.86
CA GLY A 197 -13.70 34.04 24.97
C GLY A 197 -14.59 32.91 25.48
N GLY A 198 -15.38 33.15 26.52
CA GLY A 198 -15.98 32.13 27.35
C GLY A 198 -17.21 31.42 26.79
N ASN A 199 -17.73 31.82 25.63
CA ASN A 199 -18.99 31.25 25.13
C ASN A 199 -18.87 30.21 24.05
N LEU A 200 -17.64 29.90 23.66
CA LEU A 200 -17.41 28.77 22.79
C LEU A 200 -17.15 27.50 23.63
N GLY A 201 -18.22 26.82 24.02
CA GLY A 201 -18.10 25.51 24.66
C GLY A 201 -17.17 24.58 23.83
N ALA A 202 -16.59 23.54 24.40
CA ALA A 202 -15.82 22.58 23.65
C ALA A 202 -16.66 22.02 22.48
N PRO A 203 -16.06 21.75 21.31
CA PRO A 203 -16.77 21.04 20.23
C PRO A 203 -17.33 19.73 20.76
N SER A 204 -18.56 19.38 20.36
CA SER A 204 -19.12 18.07 20.68
C SER A 204 -18.33 17.00 19.94
N VAL A 205 -17.70 16.13 20.67
CA VAL A 205 -17.04 14.93 20.12
C VAL A 205 -17.64 13.70 20.81
N PRO A 206 -17.78 12.57 20.10
CA PRO A 206 -18.20 11.34 20.77
C PRO A 206 -17.18 10.98 21.85
N LEU A 207 -17.65 10.56 23.02
CA LEU A 207 -16.80 10.15 24.13
C LEU A 207 -16.21 8.77 23.92
N THR A 208 -16.86 7.94 23.12
CA THR A 208 -16.44 6.57 22.79
C THR A 208 -16.24 6.44 21.30
N ARG A 209 -15.36 5.54 20.91
CA ARG A 209 -15.15 5.17 19.51
C ARG A 209 -16.40 4.51 18.94
N VAL A 210 -16.71 4.83 17.70
CA VAL A 210 -17.79 4.21 16.95
C VAL A 210 -17.18 3.38 15.85
N TYR A 211 -17.14 2.08 16.06
CA TYR A 211 -16.75 1.12 15.04
C TYR A 211 -17.90 0.16 14.74
N PRO A 212 -18.00 -0.39 13.55
CA PRO A 212 -17.19 -0.10 12.36
C PRO A 212 -17.42 1.33 11.83
N MET A 213 -16.37 1.96 11.30
CA MET A 213 -16.41 3.32 10.78
C MET A 213 -16.27 3.30 9.25
N ALA A 214 -17.21 3.93 8.56
CA ALA A 214 -17.10 4.11 7.12
C ALA A 214 -15.91 5.00 6.74
N VAL A 215 -15.37 4.79 5.55
CA VAL A 215 -14.30 5.65 5.02
C VAL A 215 -14.83 7.06 4.81
N PRO A 216 -14.12 8.08 5.32
CA PRO A 216 -14.62 9.46 5.32
C PRO A 216 -14.88 10.04 3.92
N SER A 217 -14.08 9.66 2.93
CA SER A 217 -14.26 10.13 1.55
C SER A 217 -13.63 9.19 0.54
N ALA A 218 -14.02 9.32 -0.73
CA ALA A 218 -13.44 8.57 -1.85
C ALA A 218 -11.93 8.82 -2.07
N SER A 219 -11.46 9.98 -1.66
CA SER A 219 -10.05 10.34 -1.71
C SER A 219 -9.29 9.98 -0.43
N SER A 220 -9.96 9.38 0.55
CA SER A 220 -9.30 8.91 1.77
C SER A 220 -8.34 7.80 1.46
N ASN A 221 -7.19 7.86 2.09
CA ASN A 221 -6.20 6.81 2.03
C ASN A 221 -6.63 5.62 2.89
N VAL A 222 -6.41 4.44 2.39
CA VAL A 222 -6.57 3.19 3.14
C VAL A 222 -5.19 2.62 3.36
N ARG A 223 -4.87 2.34 4.60
CA ARG A 223 -3.62 1.71 4.98
C ARG A 223 -3.92 0.31 5.50
N ALA A 224 -3.42 -0.68 4.80
CA ALA A 224 -3.54 -2.09 5.16
C ALA A 224 -2.28 -2.85 4.74
N PHE A 225 -2.01 -3.96 5.40
CA PHE A 225 -1.02 -4.93 4.93
C PHE A 225 -1.72 -6.03 4.14
N ASP A 226 -1.00 -6.59 3.16
CA ASP A 226 -1.40 -7.85 2.57
C ASP A 226 -1.38 -8.92 3.67
N PRO A 227 -2.46 -9.68 3.88
CA PRO A 227 -2.49 -10.73 4.91
C PRO A 227 -1.43 -11.81 4.71
N ASN A 228 -0.92 -11.98 3.49
CA ASN A 228 0.13 -12.94 3.13
C ASN A 228 1.49 -12.26 2.89
N ILE A 229 1.74 -11.15 3.53
CA ILE A 229 3.00 -10.42 3.37
C ILE A 229 4.19 -11.28 3.77
N THR A 230 5.22 -11.31 2.92
CA THR A 230 6.47 -12.03 3.17
C THR A 230 7.59 -11.07 3.53
N LEU A 231 8.59 -11.55 4.26
CA LEU A 231 9.73 -10.73 4.61
C LEU A 231 10.62 -10.44 3.39
N PRO A 232 11.00 -9.18 3.17
CA PRO A 232 11.98 -8.83 2.16
C PRO A 232 13.33 -9.47 2.48
N TYR A 233 14.08 -9.84 1.45
CA TYR A 233 15.45 -10.32 1.64
C TYR A 233 16.40 -9.77 0.59
N ALA A 234 17.68 -9.81 0.92
CA ALA A 234 18.74 -9.43 0.01
C ALA A 234 19.77 -10.55 -0.13
N GLY A 235 20.15 -10.85 -1.35
CA GLY A 235 21.26 -11.73 -1.68
C GLY A 235 22.50 -10.89 -1.98
N THR A 236 23.58 -11.12 -1.24
CA THR A 236 24.84 -10.38 -1.45
C THR A 236 25.94 -11.33 -1.86
N GLY A 237 26.47 -11.16 -3.06
CA GLY A 237 27.65 -11.83 -3.57
C GLY A 237 28.89 -10.94 -3.50
N THR A 238 29.99 -11.48 -3.04
CA THR A 238 31.28 -10.77 -3.00
C THR A 238 32.40 -11.62 -3.59
N ILE A 239 33.30 -10.97 -4.30
CA ILE A 239 34.57 -11.54 -4.70
C ILE A 239 35.65 -10.48 -4.59
N GLY A 240 36.81 -10.85 -4.07
CA GLY A 240 37.91 -9.93 -3.90
C GLY A 240 39.26 -10.63 -3.94
N ILE A 241 40.24 -9.86 -4.30
CA ILE A 241 41.64 -10.26 -4.28
C ILE A 241 42.43 -9.22 -3.46
N GLN A 242 43.22 -9.69 -2.52
CA GLN A 242 44.18 -8.90 -1.80
C GLN A 242 45.57 -9.42 -2.13
N ARG A 243 46.49 -8.51 -2.52
CA ARG A 243 47.85 -8.86 -2.88
C ARG A 243 48.87 -7.98 -2.12
N LYS A 244 49.87 -8.62 -1.54
CA LYS A 244 51.04 -7.98 -0.98
C LYS A 244 52.01 -7.67 -2.10
N LEU A 245 52.35 -6.40 -2.32
CA LEU A 245 53.28 -5.96 -3.31
C LEU A 245 54.71 -5.81 -2.74
N SER A 246 54.81 -5.39 -1.50
CA SER A 246 56.05 -5.29 -0.74
C SER A 246 55.79 -5.47 0.76
N GLN A 247 56.80 -5.39 1.60
CA GLN A 247 56.65 -5.51 3.06
C GLN A 247 55.66 -4.49 3.65
N ASN A 248 55.56 -3.32 3.02
CA ASN A 248 54.74 -2.19 3.54
C ASN A 248 53.55 -1.82 2.63
N ILE A 249 53.36 -2.53 1.51
CA ILE A 249 52.30 -2.18 0.53
C ILE A 249 51.47 -3.42 0.22
N SER A 250 50.16 -3.31 0.41
CA SER A 250 49.17 -4.26 -0.08
C SER A 250 48.08 -3.54 -0.89
N VAL A 251 47.58 -4.21 -1.90
CA VAL A 251 46.49 -3.75 -2.75
C VAL A 251 45.33 -4.73 -2.61
N GLU A 252 44.14 -4.18 -2.47
CA GLU A 252 42.90 -4.96 -2.45
C GLU A 252 41.95 -4.44 -3.54
N ALA A 253 41.33 -5.36 -4.27
CA ALA A 253 40.22 -5.10 -5.17
C ALA A 253 39.06 -6.00 -4.79
N ARG A 254 37.85 -5.43 -4.70
CA ARG A 254 36.64 -6.18 -4.32
C ARG A 254 35.50 -5.77 -5.23
N TYR A 255 34.74 -6.75 -5.66
CA TYR A 255 33.46 -6.57 -6.30
C TYR A 255 32.35 -7.08 -5.38
N ILE A 256 31.31 -6.28 -5.22
CA ILE A 256 30.14 -6.60 -4.38
C ILE A 256 28.91 -6.38 -5.24
N ARG A 257 28.01 -7.37 -5.23
CA ARG A 257 26.69 -7.26 -5.83
C ARG A 257 25.64 -7.62 -4.80
N THR A 258 24.65 -6.76 -4.65
CA THR A 258 23.50 -7.00 -3.80
C THR A 258 22.22 -6.90 -4.64
N ASP A 259 21.41 -7.94 -4.60
CA ASP A 259 20.09 -7.99 -5.23
C ASP A 259 19.05 -8.09 -4.11
N SER A 260 18.05 -7.20 -4.13
CA SER A 260 16.95 -7.18 -3.15
C SER A 260 15.69 -7.77 -3.76
N PHE A 261 14.97 -8.57 -2.99
CA PHE A 261 13.77 -9.29 -3.41
C PHE A 261 12.65 -9.06 -2.41
N GLY A 262 11.41 -9.01 -2.91
CA GLY A 262 10.22 -8.90 -2.07
C GLY A 262 10.16 -7.62 -1.25
N SER A 263 10.85 -6.54 -1.66
CA SER A 263 10.79 -5.26 -0.94
C SER A 263 9.37 -4.80 -0.79
N TRP A 264 8.98 -4.46 0.41
CA TRP A 264 7.67 -3.87 0.66
C TRP A 264 7.60 -2.53 -0.05
N THR A 265 6.62 -2.39 -0.91
CA THR A 265 6.31 -1.14 -1.56
C THR A 265 4.94 -0.70 -1.12
N LEU A 266 4.84 0.55 -0.75
CA LEU A 266 3.55 1.20 -0.68
C LEU A 266 3.07 1.35 -2.13
N ARG A 267 1.93 0.79 -2.45
CA ARG A 267 1.40 0.76 -3.82
C ARG A 267 1.07 2.15 -4.38
N ASN A 268 1.20 3.16 -3.58
CA ASN A 268 1.06 4.56 -3.95
C ASN A 268 2.31 5.34 -3.55
N LEU A 269 2.79 6.23 -4.42
CA LEU A 269 3.93 7.12 -4.17
C LEU A 269 3.76 8.03 -2.95
N SER A 270 2.55 8.20 -2.45
CA SER A 270 2.22 8.96 -1.23
C SER A 270 2.05 8.08 0.02
N GLY A 271 2.32 6.80 -0.07
CA GLY A 271 2.39 5.93 1.10
C GLY A 271 1.08 5.33 1.58
N ALA A 272 -0.02 5.46 0.85
CA ALA A 272 -1.30 4.86 1.21
C ALA A 272 -2.12 4.52 -0.05
N LEU A 273 -2.88 3.43 -0.01
CA LEU A 273 -3.85 3.13 -1.05
C LEU A 273 -5.02 4.11 -0.96
N ASN A 274 -5.22 4.83 -2.06
CA ASN A 274 -6.40 5.66 -2.23
C ASN A 274 -7.51 4.81 -2.85
N TYR A 275 -8.75 4.93 -2.36
CA TYR A 275 -9.88 4.19 -2.92
C TYR A 275 -10.06 4.40 -4.40
N ASN A 276 -9.87 5.61 -4.88
CA ASN A 276 -10.00 5.89 -6.29
C ASN A 276 -8.91 5.19 -7.10
N GLU A 277 -7.71 5.05 -6.58
CA GLU A 277 -6.64 4.33 -7.28
C GLU A 277 -6.93 2.84 -7.33
N ILE A 278 -7.42 2.26 -6.24
CA ILE A 278 -7.86 0.87 -6.24
C ILE A 278 -8.93 0.66 -7.30
N ASN A 279 -9.95 1.51 -7.35
CA ASN A 279 -11.04 1.36 -8.31
C ASN A 279 -10.60 1.69 -9.74
N ILE A 280 -9.75 2.69 -9.94
CA ILE A 280 -9.25 3.06 -11.27
C ILE A 280 -8.43 1.93 -11.87
N VAL A 281 -7.55 1.30 -11.10
CA VAL A 281 -6.60 0.30 -11.61
C VAL A 281 -7.16 -1.11 -11.43
N GLU A 282 -7.49 -1.51 -10.20
CA GLU A 282 -7.86 -2.88 -9.86
C GLU A 282 -9.25 -3.26 -10.36
N ASN A 283 -10.20 -2.35 -10.25
CA ASN A 283 -11.56 -2.55 -10.72
C ASN A 283 -11.74 -2.12 -12.18
N LYS A 284 -10.66 -1.83 -12.89
CA LYS A 284 -10.66 -1.51 -14.33
C LYS A 284 -11.48 -0.28 -14.72
N PHE A 285 -11.73 0.64 -13.80
CA PHE A 285 -12.42 1.89 -14.12
C PHE A 285 -11.72 2.68 -15.22
N ILE A 286 -10.36 2.63 -15.27
CA ILE A 286 -9.59 3.29 -16.31
C ILE A 286 -9.97 2.83 -17.73
N ASP A 287 -10.29 1.55 -17.90
CA ASP A 287 -10.66 1.02 -19.21
C ASP A 287 -12.05 1.52 -19.61
N GLU A 288 -13.01 1.49 -18.70
CA GLU A 288 -14.33 2.04 -18.96
C GLU A 288 -14.32 3.57 -19.13
N PHE A 289 -13.45 4.28 -18.42
CA PHE A 289 -13.22 5.70 -18.61
C PHE A 289 -12.77 6.02 -20.04
N LYS A 290 -11.89 5.24 -20.63
CA LYS A 290 -11.49 5.38 -22.04
C LYS A 290 -12.64 5.11 -23.00
N VAL A 291 -13.49 4.14 -22.68
CA VAL A 291 -14.73 3.89 -23.47
C VAL A 291 -15.67 5.08 -23.36
N ALA A 292 -15.83 5.68 -22.19
CA ALA A 292 -16.64 6.88 -21.99
C ALA A 292 -16.10 8.08 -22.79
N GLN A 293 -14.77 8.24 -22.87
CA GLN A 293 -14.14 9.24 -23.74
C GLN A 293 -14.50 9.00 -25.23
N ALA A 294 -14.42 7.75 -25.69
CA ALA A 294 -14.78 7.39 -27.06
C ALA A 294 -16.28 7.65 -27.33
N ASN A 295 -17.15 7.29 -26.38
CA ASN A 295 -18.58 7.59 -26.46
C ASN A 295 -18.86 9.09 -26.59
N LEU A 296 -18.18 9.91 -25.78
CA LEU A 296 -18.32 11.36 -25.83
C LEU A 296 -17.98 11.90 -27.21
N VAL A 297 -16.87 11.48 -27.81
CA VAL A 297 -16.44 11.88 -29.15
C VAL A 297 -17.45 11.43 -30.20
N ALA A 298 -17.90 10.17 -30.14
CA ALA A 298 -18.88 9.62 -31.10
C ALA A 298 -20.23 10.33 -31.00
N ASN A 299 -20.73 10.62 -29.82
CA ASN A 299 -21.98 11.32 -29.61
C ASN A 299 -21.94 12.77 -30.11
N ILE A 300 -20.84 13.49 -29.86
CA ILE A 300 -20.65 14.84 -30.38
C ILE A 300 -20.63 14.81 -31.90
N ALA A 301 -19.90 13.91 -32.53
CA ALA A 301 -19.82 13.75 -33.97
C ALA A 301 -21.19 13.41 -34.62
N ALA A 302 -22.02 12.64 -33.89
CA ALA A 302 -23.38 12.28 -34.32
C ALA A 302 -24.46 13.34 -34.00
N GLY A 303 -24.07 14.51 -33.46
CA GLY A 303 -25.02 15.58 -33.11
C GLY A 303 -25.89 15.30 -31.89
N LYS A 304 -25.50 14.32 -31.02
CA LYS A 304 -26.21 13.99 -29.78
C LYS A 304 -25.84 14.88 -28.57
N GLY A 305 -24.97 15.89 -28.82
CA GLY A 305 -24.48 16.79 -27.78
C GLY A 305 -23.34 16.21 -26.94
N SER A 306 -22.98 16.93 -25.89
CA SER A 306 -21.87 16.57 -24.99
C SER A 306 -22.30 15.52 -23.97
N THR A 307 -22.66 14.33 -24.42
CA THR A 307 -22.98 13.18 -23.56
C THR A 307 -22.01 12.03 -23.81
N PHE A 308 -21.60 11.36 -22.73
CA PHE A 308 -20.79 10.15 -22.81
C PHE A 308 -21.59 8.84 -22.67
N ALA A 309 -22.94 8.95 -22.64
CA ALA A 309 -23.83 7.81 -22.55
C ALA A 309 -23.64 6.81 -23.69
N TYR A 310 -23.97 5.54 -23.46
CA TYR A 310 -24.14 4.57 -24.51
C TYR A 310 -25.48 4.83 -25.23
N THR A 311 -25.44 5.42 -26.41
CA THR A 311 -26.64 5.84 -27.17
C THR A 311 -26.98 4.91 -28.34
N GLY A 312 -26.17 3.86 -28.56
CA GLY A 312 -26.31 2.97 -29.70
C GLY A 312 -25.81 3.58 -31.03
N VAL A 313 -25.29 4.81 -31.03
CA VAL A 313 -24.61 5.41 -32.19
C VAL A 313 -23.31 4.64 -32.46
N ALA A 314 -22.96 4.55 -33.74
CA ALA A 314 -21.71 3.92 -34.17
C ALA A 314 -20.50 4.55 -33.41
N GLY A 315 -19.66 3.72 -32.82
CA GLY A 315 -18.53 4.16 -31.99
C GLY A 315 -18.85 4.33 -30.51
N THR A 316 -20.11 4.14 -30.09
CA THR A 316 -20.44 4.07 -28.65
C THR A 316 -20.50 2.64 -28.17
N SER A 317 -20.13 2.42 -26.90
CA SER A 317 -20.12 1.12 -26.22
C SER A 317 -20.69 1.19 -24.81
N PRO A 318 -21.17 0.10 -24.25
CA PRO A 318 -21.72 0.05 -22.90
C PRO A 318 -20.73 0.51 -21.82
N LEU A 319 -21.27 1.11 -20.77
CA LEU A 319 -20.54 1.64 -19.62
C LEU A 319 -21.14 1.08 -18.31
N PRO A 320 -20.86 -0.17 -17.95
CA PRO A 320 -21.47 -0.81 -16.79
C PRO A 320 -21.17 -0.13 -15.46
N ILE A 321 -19.95 0.35 -15.23
CA ILE A 321 -19.56 1.02 -13.99
C ILE A 321 -20.27 2.37 -13.86
N PHE A 322 -20.24 3.19 -14.92
CA PHE A 322 -20.96 4.47 -14.93
C PHE A 322 -22.46 4.28 -14.80
N LEU A 323 -23.02 3.31 -15.51
CA LEU A 323 -24.47 3.05 -15.47
C LEU A 323 -24.90 2.61 -14.06
N ALA A 324 -24.11 1.76 -13.44
CA ALA A 324 -24.39 1.32 -12.09
C ALA A 324 -24.42 2.51 -11.13
N ASN A 325 -23.46 3.43 -11.21
CA ASN A 325 -23.38 4.59 -10.32
C ASN A 325 -24.40 5.69 -10.64
N LEU A 326 -24.71 5.95 -11.90
CA LEU A 326 -25.62 7.03 -12.30
C LEU A 326 -27.09 6.63 -12.33
N ASN A 327 -27.38 5.34 -12.54
CA ASN A 327 -28.74 4.85 -12.72
C ASN A 327 -29.08 3.61 -11.89
N ALA A 328 -28.22 3.16 -10.99
CA ALA A 328 -28.39 1.94 -10.17
C ALA A 328 -28.79 0.71 -11.00
N SER A 329 -28.25 0.57 -12.23
CA SER A 329 -28.60 -0.47 -13.18
C SER A 329 -27.40 -1.29 -13.62
N SER A 330 -27.59 -2.60 -13.74
CA SER A 330 -26.59 -3.52 -14.31
C SER A 330 -26.85 -3.86 -15.79
N ALA A 331 -27.94 -3.35 -16.38
CA ALA A 331 -28.32 -3.63 -17.78
C ALA A 331 -27.53 -2.76 -18.77
N ALA A 332 -26.22 -2.91 -18.79
CA ALA A 332 -25.31 -2.01 -19.51
C ALA A 332 -25.48 -1.99 -21.04
N THR A 333 -26.04 -3.04 -21.62
CA THR A 333 -26.30 -3.12 -23.07
C THR A 333 -27.63 -2.49 -23.49
N ASP A 334 -28.48 -2.13 -22.54
CA ASP A 334 -29.77 -1.48 -22.81
C ASP A 334 -29.62 0.04 -22.83
N THR A 335 -29.65 0.62 -24.03
CA THR A 335 -29.51 2.07 -24.23
C THR A 335 -30.60 2.88 -23.51
N SER A 336 -31.80 2.29 -23.26
CA SER A 336 -32.88 2.98 -22.56
C SER A 336 -32.59 3.24 -21.07
N LYS A 337 -31.56 2.60 -20.53
CA LYS A 337 -31.15 2.77 -19.12
C LYS A 337 -30.23 3.98 -18.92
N TYR A 338 -29.65 4.54 -19.98
CA TYR A 338 -28.74 5.68 -19.92
C TYR A 338 -29.51 7.00 -19.90
N THR A 339 -30.19 7.28 -18.81
CA THR A 339 -31.09 8.43 -18.65
C THR A 339 -30.63 9.39 -17.56
N GLY A 340 -31.11 10.62 -17.61
CA GLY A 340 -30.83 11.63 -16.59
C GLY A 340 -29.61 12.51 -16.90
N SER A 341 -29.44 13.55 -16.07
CA SER A 341 -28.42 14.59 -16.26
C SER A 341 -27.01 14.14 -15.92
N GLY A 342 -26.84 13.00 -15.26
CA GLY A 342 -25.52 12.45 -14.92
C GLY A 342 -24.64 12.25 -16.16
N TRP A 343 -25.24 11.83 -17.27
CA TRP A 343 -24.53 11.57 -18.54
C TRP A 343 -24.06 12.82 -19.29
N THR A 344 -24.46 13.99 -18.84
CA THR A 344 -24.03 15.31 -19.34
C THR A 344 -23.43 16.17 -18.24
N ASN A 345 -23.12 15.56 -17.08
CA ASN A 345 -22.50 16.26 -15.95
C ASN A 345 -21.20 16.95 -16.41
N THR A 346 -21.12 18.24 -16.17
CA THR A 346 -20.02 19.09 -16.65
C THR A 346 -18.65 18.62 -16.14
N THR A 347 -18.55 18.24 -14.88
CA THR A 347 -17.29 17.79 -14.27
C THR A 347 -16.84 16.45 -14.87
N LEU A 348 -17.77 15.51 -15.08
CA LEU A 348 -17.47 14.23 -15.74
C LEU A 348 -17.03 14.46 -17.19
N VAL A 349 -17.78 15.25 -17.95
CA VAL A 349 -17.46 15.56 -19.36
C VAL A 349 -16.10 16.24 -19.47
N GLN A 350 -15.80 17.23 -18.62
CA GLN A 350 -14.51 17.92 -18.63
C GLN A 350 -13.34 16.99 -18.26
N SER A 351 -13.55 16.05 -17.35
CA SER A 351 -12.54 15.07 -16.98
C SER A 351 -12.16 14.12 -18.12
N MET A 352 -13.03 14.00 -19.15
CA MET A 352 -12.84 13.13 -20.31
C MET A 352 -12.14 13.81 -21.49
N TYR A 353 -11.87 15.12 -21.43
CA TYR A 353 -11.22 15.83 -22.54
C TYR A 353 -9.78 15.35 -22.78
N ALA A 354 -9.45 15.11 -24.03
CA ALA A 354 -8.18 14.50 -24.43
C ALA A 354 -6.93 15.30 -24.01
N LEU A 355 -7.04 16.62 -23.89
CA LEU A 355 -5.92 17.49 -23.50
C LEU A 355 -5.56 17.40 -22.02
N ASN A 356 -6.49 16.99 -21.17
CA ASN A 356 -6.25 16.85 -19.74
C ASN A 356 -7.18 15.79 -19.13
N PRO A 357 -7.03 14.51 -19.51
CA PRO A 357 -7.88 13.46 -18.98
C PRO A 357 -7.62 13.25 -17.48
N ASN A 358 -8.68 13.24 -16.70
CA ASN A 358 -8.56 13.09 -15.24
C ASN A 358 -9.51 12.00 -14.71
N PRO A 359 -9.07 10.72 -14.75
CA PRO A 359 -9.86 9.61 -14.23
C PRO A 359 -10.10 9.69 -12.71
N GLN A 360 -9.21 10.33 -11.96
CA GLN A 360 -9.38 10.56 -10.53
C GLN A 360 -10.60 11.46 -10.24
N THR A 361 -10.70 12.58 -10.95
CA THR A 361 -11.85 13.48 -10.85
C THR A 361 -13.13 12.78 -11.28
N ALA A 362 -13.09 12.00 -12.36
CA ALA A 362 -14.25 11.23 -12.81
C ALA A 362 -14.72 10.23 -11.75
N ALA A 363 -13.80 9.45 -11.19
CA ALA A 363 -14.09 8.47 -10.15
C ALA A 363 -14.67 9.13 -8.88
N SER A 364 -14.09 10.22 -8.41
CA SER A 364 -14.60 10.97 -7.25
C SER A 364 -15.99 11.54 -7.51
N THR A 365 -16.20 12.16 -8.69
CA THR A 365 -17.49 12.75 -9.06
C THR A 365 -18.57 11.68 -9.20
N LEU A 366 -18.23 10.55 -9.81
CA LEU A 366 -19.14 9.43 -9.95
C LEU A 366 -19.63 8.93 -8.61
N ARG A 367 -18.72 8.77 -7.65
CA ARG A 367 -19.04 8.31 -6.32
C ARG A 367 -19.90 9.29 -5.50
N THR A 368 -19.66 10.61 -5.64
CA THR A 368 -20.45 11.62 -4.93
C THR A 368 -21.84 11.82 -5.53
N ASN A 369 -22.05 11.42 -6.79
CA ASN A 369 -23.33 11.47 -7.49
C ASN A 369 -24.03 10.10 -7.57
N ALA A 370 -23.48 9.06 -6.93
CA ALA A 370 -24.15 7.77 -6.80
C ALA A 370 -25.40 7.95 -5.95
N THR A 371 -26.55 7.53 -6.47
CA THR A 371 -27.87 7.61 -5.83
C THR A 371 -28.14 6.37 -4.97
#